data_dddd85a1546200b9545629f96c29259a
#
_entry.id   dddd85a1546200b9545629f96c29259a
#
_cell.length_a   1.000
_cell.length_b   1.000
_cell.length_c   1.000
_cell.angle_alpha   90.00
_cell.angle_beta   90.00
_cell.angle_gamma   90.00
#
_symmetry.space_group_name_H-M   'P 1'
#
loop_
_entity.id
_entity.type
_entity.pdbx_description
1 polymer ?
#
loop_
_entity_poly.entity_id
_entity_poly.type
_entity_poly.pdbx_seq_one_letter_code
_entity_poly.pdbx_strand_id
1 'polypeptide(L)'
;MAHTIVLISGANRGLGKGLLARFLARPNHIVIAANRNPEHPTSKALATLPKGRESRLVVVKIDATIESEASEGVEQLKAQGIERLDVVVSNAGVSYAWPRVSELTTVDLMGHITPDLLGVIWLYQATFPLLKKSTNPKWITMGSVAGKLEEQPDVANTAYAIPKAAVHWVTKRINQEEDWLTAIVLHPGWVLTDMGIAASKGTGISLENFNTSLDDSCDGMVHLIDVATKESQGGKFFSWEGEQESW
;
A
#
# COMPACT_ATOMS: atom_id res chain seq x y z
N MET A 1 -17.91 -10.92 -18.68
CA MET A 1 -17.80 -9.63 -17.93
C MET A 1 -16.34 -9.19 -17.96
N ALA A 2 -16.06 -7.87 -17.96
CA ALA A 2 -14.69 -7.40 -17.90
C ALA A 2 -14.09 -7.71 -16.51
N HIS A 3 -12.80 -8.07 -16.44
CA HIS A 3 -12.12 -8.32 -15.18
C HIS A 3 -11.89 -7.02 -14.42
N THR A 4 -11.97 -7.05 -13.10
CA THR A 4 -11.39 -6.00 -12.23
C THR A 4 -9.90 -6.27 -12.08
N ILE A 5 -9.08 -5.26 -12.34
CA ILE A 5 -7.61 -5.39 -12.34
C ILE A 5 -7.02 -4.61 -11.17
N VAL A 6 -6.42 -5.34 -10.23
CA VAL A 6 -5.88 -4.80 -8.98
C VAL A 6 -4.38 -5.02 -8.91
N LEU A 7 -3.59 -3.97 -8.67
CA LEU A 7 -2.17 -4.06 -8.41
C LEU A 7 -1.88 -3.74 -6.94
N ILE A 8 -1.09 -4.60 -6.28
CA ILE A 8 -0.67 -4.40 -4.89
C ILE A 8 0.85 -4.53 -4.80
N SER A 9 1.51 -3.47 -4.35
CA SER A 9 2.96 -3.51 -4.11
C SER A 9 3.28 -4.13 -2.75
N GLY A 10 4.38 -4.89 -2.66
CA GLY A 10 4.75 -5.60 -1.44
C GLY A 10 3.75 -6.67 -1.01
N ALA A 11 3.19 -7.41 -1.98
CA ALA A 11 2.07 -8.33 -1.78
C ALA A 11 2.47 -9.74 -1.31
N ASN A 12 3.75 -10.00 -1.00
CA ASN A 12 4.23 -11.35 -0.70
C ASN A 12 4.10 -11.76 0.79
N ARG A 13 3.80 -10.82 1.69
CA ARG A 13 3.61 -11.05 3.14
C ARG A 13 2.72 -9.98 3.78
N GLY A 14 2.36 -10.20 5.05
CA GLY A 14 1.65 -9.23 5.88
C GLY A 14 0.36 -8.72 5.23
N LEU A 15 0.10 -7.43 5.38
CA LEU A 15 -1.09 -6.75 4.86
C LEU A 15 -1.24 -6.89 3.35
N GLY A 16 -0.15 -6.69 2.59
CA GLY A 16 -0.20 -6.82 1.13
C GLY A 16 -0.65 -8.20 0.67
N LYS A 17 -0.19 -9.29 1.32
CA LYS A 17 -0.66 -10.65 1.04
C LYS A 17 -2.12 -10.85 1.45
N GLY A 18 -2.52 -10.29 2.60
CA GLY A 18 -3.90 -10.36 3.08
C GLY A 18 -4.89 -9.69 2.12
N LEU A 19 -4.56 -8.49 1.63
CA LEU A 19 -5.34 -7.78 0.62
C LEU A 19 -5.39 -8.54 -0.71
N LEU A 20 -4.22 -9.02 -1.17
CA LEU A 20 -4.12 -9.80 -2.41
C LEU A 20 -5.01 -11.04 -2.38
N ALA A 21 -4.98 -11.80 -1.29
CA ALA A 21 -5.79 -13.01 -1.14
C ALA A 21 -7.29 -12.72 -1.25
N ARG A 22 -7.75 -11.60 -0.67
CA ARG A 22 -9.17 -11.19 -0.70
C ARG A 22 -9.64 -10.83 -2.11
N PHE A 23 -8.86 -10.03 -2.82
CA PHE A 23 -9.18 -9.71 -4.22
C PHE A 23 -9.09 -10.93 -5.12
N LEU A 24 -8.09 -11.80 -4.92
CA LEU A 24 -7.89 -12.99 -5.75
C LEU A 24 -8.99 -14.04 -5.56
N ALA A 25 -9.59 -14.14 -4.39
CA ALA A 25 -10.70 -15.06 -4.10
C ALA A 25 -12.04 -14.64 -4.75
N ARG A 26 -12.14 -13.40 -5.24
CA ARG A 26 -13.32 -12.89 -5.92
C ARG A 26 -13.37 -13.37 -7.37
N PRO A 27 -14.57 -13.53 -7.98
CA PRO A 27 -14.67 -13.90 -9.40
C PRO A 27 -14.26 -12.74 -10.31
N ASN A 28 -13.74 -13.06 -11.49
CA ASN A 28 -13.39 -12.12 -12.56
C ASN A 28 -12.37 -11.04 -12.11
N HIS A 29 -11.33 -11.43 -11.36
CA HIS A 29 -10.26 -10.53 -10.95
C HIS A 29 -8.90 -10.92 -11.57
N ILE A 30 -8.14 -9.93 -12.02
CA ILE A 30 -6.72 -10.06 -12.29
C ILE A 30 -5.99 -9.32 -11.16
N VAL A 31 -5.32 -10.09 -10.29
CA VAL A 31 -4.62 -9.50 -9.15
C VAL A 31 -3.13 -9.59 -9.38
N ILE A 32 -2.48 -8.44 -9.33
CA ILE A 32 -1.06 -8.26 -9.62
C ILE A 32 -0.30 -8.08 -8.31
N ALA A 33 0.60 -9.00 -8.02
CA ALA A 33 1.57 -8.90 -6.95
C ALA A 33 2.84 -8.23 -7.47
N ALA A 34 3.05 -6.97 -7.14
CA ALA A 34 4.29 -6.27 -7.44
C ALA A 34 5.27 -6.44 -6.27
N ASN A 35 6.24 -7.34 -6.42
CA ASN A 35 7.16 -7.76 -5.37
C ASN A 35 8.61 -7.49 -5.75
N ARG A 36 9.42 -7.09 -4.76
CA ARG A 36 10.86 -6.85 -4.94
C ARG A 36 11.61 -8.05 -5.53
N ASN A 37 11.24 -9.25 -5.12
CA ASN A 37 11.84 -10.49 -5.61
C ASN A 37 10.74 -11.54 -5.88
N PRO A 38 10.33 -11.73 -7.15
CA PRO A 38 9.37 -12.76 -7.54
C PRO A 38 9.85 -14.18 -7.23
N GLU A 39 11.16 -14.41 -7.21
CA GLU A 39 11.75 -15.74 -6.95
C GLU A 39 11.83 -16.09 -5.44
N HIS A 40 11.58 -15.12 -4.57
CA HIS A 40 11.57 -15.38 -3.12
C HIS A 40 10.47 -16.40 -2.75
N PRO A 41 10.71 -17.33 -1.82
CA PRO A 41 9.72 -18.35 -1.43
C PRO A 41 8.34 -17.78 -1.09
N THR A 42 8.26 -16.62 -0.41
CA THR A 42 6.99 -15.98 -0.08
C THR A 42 6.24 -15.46 -1.31
N SER A 43 6.95 -15.01 -2.36
CA SER A 43 6.33 -14.60 -3.63
C SER A 43 5.82 -15.82 -4.40
N LYS A 44 6.60 -16.90 -4.45
CA LYS A 44 6.20 -18.17 -5.09
C LYS A 44 4.99 -18.80 -4.40
N ALA A 45 4.91 -18.72 -3.07
CA ALA A 45 3.78 -19.23 -2.30
C ALA A 45 2.45 -18.56 -2.63
N LEU A 46 2.43 -17.37 -3.26
CA LEU A 46 1.20 -16.73 -3.70
C LEU A 46 0.44 -17.56 -4.76
N ALA A 47 1.15 -18.38 -5.53
CA ALA A 47 0.53 -19.24 -6.55
C ALA A 47 -0.47 -20.26 -5.98
N THR A 48 -0.31 -20.64 -4.70
CA THR A 48 -1.19 -21.59 -3.99
C THR A 48 -2.43 -20.97 -3.37
N LEU A 49 -2.57 -19.65 -3.41
CA LEU A 49 -3.75 -18.98 -2.85
C LEU A 49 -5.02 -19.36 -3.63
N PRO A 50 -6.15 -19.48 -2.93
CA PRO A 50 -7.45 -19.71 -3.58
C PRO A 50 -7.76 -18.60 -4.60
N LYS A 51 -8.30 -19.00 -5.75
CA LYS A 51 -8.71 -18.10 -6.82
C LYS A 51 -10.21 -18.21 -7.07
N GLY A 52 -10.86 -17.06 -7.20
CA GLY A 52 -12.24 -17.01 -7.64
C GLY A 52 -12.38 -17.49 -9.10
N ARG A 53 -13.62 -17.77 -9.50
CA ARG A 53 -13.91 -18.17 -10.89
C ARG A 53 -13.40 -17.11 -11.87
N GLU A 54 -12.65 -17.53 -12.88
CA GLU A 54 -12.06 -16.66 -13.90
C GLU A 54 -11.07 -15.62 -13.34
N SER A 55 -10.55 -15.84 -12.12
CA SER A 55 -9.53 -14.97 -11.54
C SER A 55 -8.13 -15.53 -11.71
N ARG A 56 -7.16 -14.65 -11.91
CA ARG A 56 -5.76 -15.03 -12.04
C ARG A 56 -4.82 -14.11 -11.27
N LEU A 57 -3.72 -14.71 -10.82
CA LEU A 57 -2.59 -14.00 -10.22
C LEU A 57 -1.55 -13.69 -11.30
N VAL A 58 -1.01 -12.49 -11.24
CA VAL A 58 0.18 -12.07 -12.00
C VAL A 58 1.23 -11.61 -11.01
N VAL A 59 2.48 -12.00 -11.19
CA VAL A 59 3.59 -11.55 -10.35
C VAL A 59 4.57 -10.78 -11.22
N VAL A 60 4.91 -9.56 -10.81
CA VAL A 60 5.92 -8.72 -11.47
C VAL A 60 6.96 -8.24 -10.47
N LYS A 61 8.16 -8.00 -10.99
CA LYS A 61 9.23 -7.42 -10.18
C LYS A 61 9.05 -5.91 -10.09
N ILE A 62 8.92 -5.37 -8.88
CA ILE A 62 9.01 -3.94 -8.57
C ILE A 62 9.65 -3.81 -7.18
N ASP A 63 10.88 -3.32 -7.14
CA ASP A 63 11.55 -2.89 -5.91
C ASP A 63 11.30 -1.40 -5.71
N ALA A 64 10.63 -1.05 -4.63
CA ALA A 64 10.31 0.35 -4.29
C ALA A 64 11.55 1.22 -4.02
N THR A 65 12.76 0.62 -3.97
CA THR A 65 14.03 1.33 -3.81
C THR A 65 14.73 1.64 -5.13
N ILE A 66 14.19 1.17 -6.27
CA ILE A 66 14.78 1.32 -7.61
C ILE A 66 13.78 2.02 -8.52
N GLU A 67 14.11 3.25 -8.93
CA GLU A 67 13.23 4.12 -9.71
C GLU A 67 12.71 3.46 -11.00
N SER A 68 13.59 2.85 -11.78
CA SER A 68 13.23 2.25 -13.08
C SER A 68 12.29 1.06 -12.98
N GLU A 69 12.31 0.33 -11.85
CA GLU A 69 11.55 -0.94 -11.73
C GLU A 69 10.04 -0.76 -11.75
N ALA A 70 9.52 0.41 -11.33
CA ALA A 70 8.10 0.69 -11.45
C ALA A 70 7.65 0.74 -12.93
N SER A 71 8.40 1.44 -13.78
CA SER A 71 8.13 1.52 -15.22
C SER A 71 8.38 0.19 -15.92
N GLU A 72 9.46 -0.51 -15.60
CA GLU A 72 9.79 -1.84 -16.14
C GLU A 72 8.70 -2.86 -15.79
N GLY A 73 8.18 -2.84 -14.55
CA GLY A 73 7.08 -3.70 -14.13
C GLY A 73 5.80 -3.42 -14.91
N VAL A 74 5.48 -2.15 -15.15
CA VAL A 74 4.33 -1.77 -15.98
C VAL A 74 4.48 -2.22 -17.43
N GLU A 75 5.67 -2.13 -18.02
CA GLU A 75 5.91 -2.68 -19.37
C GLU A 75 5.74 -4.21 -19.42
N GLN A 76 6.17 -4.93 -18.37
CA GLN A 76 5.92 -6.37 -18.25
C GLN A 76 4.41 -6.68 -18.18
N LEU A 77 3.60 -5.83 -17.53
CA LEU A 77 2.15 -5.97 -17.50
C LEU A 77 1.53 -5.77 -18.88
N LYS A 78 1.95 -4.73 -19.60
CA LYS A 78 1.48 -4.46 -20.98
C LYS A 78 1.81 -5.61 -21.93
N ALA A 79 3.01 -6.18 -21.82
CA ALA A 79 3.44 -7.34 -22.60
C ALA A 79 2.56 -8.59 -22.33
N GLN A 80 1.90 -8.66 -21.18
CA GLN A 80 0.94 -9.72 -20.81
C GLN A 80 -0.52 -9.34 -21.13
N GLY A 81 -0.75 -8.26 -21.91
CA GLY A 81 -2.07 -7.80 -22.30
C GLY A 81 -2.85 -7.06 -21.19
N ILE A 82 -2.16 -6.60 -20.16
CA ILE A 82 -2.77 -5.79 -19.09
C ILE A 82 -2.56 -4.32 -19.43
N GLU A 83 -3.59 -3.70 -19.99
CA GLU A 83 -3.54 -2.31 -20.45
C GLU A 83 -4.32 -1.33 -19.60
N ARG A 84 -4.97 -1.80 -18.53
CA ARG A 84 -5.77 -1.02 -17.59
C ARG A 84 -5.51 -1.47 -16.17
N LEU A 85 -5.64 -0.57 -15.21
CA LEU A 85 -5.68 -0.86 -13.78
C LEU A 85 -6.91 -0.17 -13.18
N ASP A 86 -7.68 -0.91 -12.40
CA ASP A 86 -8.86 -0.38 -11.72
C ASP A 86 -8.53 0.05 -10.28
N VAL A 87 -7.64 -0.68 -9.62
CA VAL A 87 -7.18 -0.37 -8.27
C VAL A 87 -5.68 -0.54 -8.19
N VAL A 88 -4.98 0.45 -7.65
CA VAL A 88 -3.57 0.33 -7.26
C VAL A 88 -3.46 0.56 -5.76
N VAL A 89 -2.90 -0.43 -5.04
CA VAL A 89 -2.60 -0.33 -3.61
C VAL A 89 -1.09 -0.20 -3.44
N SER A 90 -0.64 1.01 -3.12
CA SER A 90 0.75 1.31 -2.76
C SER A 90 0.97 0.92 -1.31
N ASN A 91 1.33 -0.36 -1.10
CA ASN A 91 1.50 -0.98 0.21
C ASN A 91 2.96 -1.26 0.56
N ALA A 92 3.85 -1.43 -0.42
CA ALA A 92 5.27 -1.65 -0.15
C ALA A 92 5.84 -0.54 0.73
N GLY A 93 6.60 -0.93 1.75
CA GLY A 93 7.21 0.01 2.68
C GLY A 93 8.09 -0.71 3.70
N VAL A 94 8.84 0.06 4.47
CA VAL A 94 9.74 -0.42 5.52
C VAL A 94 9.54 0.36 6.83
N SER A 95 9.87 -0.26 7.96
CA SER A 95 10.01 0.39 9.26
C SER A 95 11.03 -0.41 10.06
N TYR A 96 12.25 0.12 10.23
CA TYR A 96 13.36 -0.62 10.85
C TYR A 96 14.23 0.25 11.76
N ALA A 97 14.06 1.58 11.76
CA ALA A 97 14.76 2.51 12.63
C ALA A 97 13.76 3.47 13.29
N TRP A 98 13.88 3.63 14.60
CA TRP A 98 12.93 4.42 15.41
C TRP A 98 13.69 5.46 16.28
N PRO A 99 14.47 6.38 15.67
CA PRO A 99 15.19 7.40 16.39
C PRO A 99 14.28 8.55 16.83
N ARG A 100 14.71 9.28 17.82
CA ARG A 100 14.26 10.66 18.06
C ARG A 100 14.80 11.58 16.97
N VAL A 101 14.23 12.78 16.80
CA VAL A 101 14.73 13.76 15.83
C VAL A 101 16.20 14.09 16.05
N SER A 102 16.63 14.22 17.32
CA SER A 102 18.03 14.51 17.69
C SER A 102 19.02 13.39 17.37
N GLU A 103 18.54 12.18 17.12
CA GLU A 103 19.33 10.97 16.88
C GLU A 103 19.22 10.48 15.43
N LEU A 104 18.36 11.12 14.64
CA LEU A 104 18.07 10.72 13.26
C LEU A 104 19.31 10.85 12.37
N THR A 105 19.74 9.74 11.81
CA THR A 105 20.81 9.74 10.81
C THR A 105 20.24 9.93 9.40
N THR A 106 21.02 10.53 8.50
CA THR A 106 20.65 10.62 7.08
C THR A 106 20.45 9.24 6.45
N VAL A 107 21.23 8.25 6.86
CA VAL A 107 21.12 6.87 6.35
C VAL A 107 19.76 6.26 6.72
N ASP A 108 19.35 6.38 7.97
CA ASP A 108 18.03 5.87 8.41
C ASP A 108 16.89 6.60 7.73
N LEU A 109 17.00 7.93 7.63
CA LEU A 109 15.99 8.74 6.95
C LEU A 109 15.85 8.36 5.48
N MET A 110 16.95 8.33 4.74
CA MET A 110 16.93 8.00 3.31
C MET A 110 16.52 6.56 3.05
N GLY A 111 16.88 5.64 3.94
CA GLY A 111 16.46 4.23 3.86
C GLY A 111 14.95 4.04 4.03
N HIS A 112 14.24 4.99 4.66
CA HIS A 112 12.77 5.03 4.71
C HIS A 112 12.18 5.91 3.60
N ILE A 113 12.74 7.09 3.33
CA ILE A 113 12.25 7.98 2.27
C ILE A 113 12.22 7.27 0.91
N THR A 114 13.25 6.51 0.58
CA THR A 114 13.33 5.89 -0.74
C THR A 114 12.15 4.93 -1.00
N PRO A 115 11.90 3.88 -0.21
CA PRO A 115 10.78 2.98 -0.47
C PRO A 115 9.42 3.57 -0.10
N ASP A 116 9.32 4.35 1.00
CA ASP A 116 8.05 4.74 1.59
C ASP A 116 7.48 6.05 1.00
N LEU A 117 8.30 6.82 0.27
CA LEU A 117 7.88 8.04 -0.41
C LEU A 117 8.21 8.00 -1.90
N LEU A 118 9.50 7.88 -2.28
CA LEU A 118 9.90 7.92 -3.69
C LEU A 118 9.32 6.72 -4.45
N GLY A 119 9.39 5.53 -3.89
CA GLY A 119 8.80 4.32 -4.47
C GLY A 119 7.27 4.43 -4.68
N VAL A 120 6.56 5.15 -3.80
CA VAL A 120 5.13 5.44 -3.96
C VAL A 120 4.91 6.38 -5.16
N ILE A 121 5.72 7.43 -5.28
CA ILE A 121 5.64 8.39 -6.39
C ILE A 121 5.96 7.71 -7.72
N TRP A 122 7.05 6.93 -7.79
CA TRP A 122 7.43 6.20 -9.00
C TRP A 122 6.36 5.20 -9.43
N LEU A 123 5.76 4.47 -8.47
CA LEU A 123 4.66 3.55 -8.76
C LEU A 123 3.44 4.30 -9.30
N TYR A 124 3.09 5.45 -8.73
CA TYR A 124 2.00 6.28 -9.22
C TYR A 124 2.25 6.72 -10.67
N GLN A 125 3.42 7.32 -10.94
CA GLN A 125 3.81 7.79 -12.26
C GLN A 125 3.77 6.68 -13.31
N ALA A 126 4.29 5.50 -12.98
CA ALA A 126 4.31 4.36 -13.89
C ALA A 126 2.91 3.80 -14.18
N THR A 127 2.03 3.75 -13.16
CA THR A 127 0.68 3.18 -13.28
C THR A 127 -0.38 4.17 -13.75
N PHE A 128 -0.09 5.46 -13.70
CA PHE A 128 -1.00 6.55 -14.10
C PHE A 128 -1.65 6.34 -15.47
N PRO A 129 -0.92 6.00 -16.57
CA PRO A 129 -1.55 5.81 -17.87
C PRO A 129 -2.53 4.63 -17.92
N LEU A 130 -2.33 3.61 -17.06
CA LEU A 130 -3.20 2.45 -16.97
C LEU A 130 -4.44 2.75 -16.11
N LEU A 131 -4.28 3.50 -15.02
CA LEU A 131 -5.40 3.97 -14.19
C LEU A 131 -6.35 4.84 -15.02
N LYS A 132 -5.82 5.72 -15.87
CA LYS A 132 -6.62 6.61 -16.73
C LYS A 132 -7.52 5.87 -17.73
N LYS A 133 -7.26 4.59 -18.00
CA LYS A 133 -8.09 3.74 -18.87
C LYS A 133 -9.23 3.04 -18.12
N SER A 134 -9.30 3.15 -16.80
CA SER A 134 -10.40 2.62 -16.00
C SER A 134 -11.58 3.57 -15.95
N THR A 135 -12.78 3.04 -15.81
CA THR A 135 -14.00 3.82 -15.63
C THR A 135 -14.25 4.23 -14.17
N ASN A 136 -13.59 3.56 -13.22
CA ASN A 136 -13.69 3.88 -11.79
C ASN A 136 -12.35 3.58 -11.09
N PRO A 137 -11.29 4.33 -11.43
CA PRO A 137 -9.95 4.04 -10.92
C PRO A 137 -9.77 4.51 -9.48
N LYS A 138 -9.00 3.72 -8.72
CA LYS A 138 -8.69 4.01 -7.33
C LYS A 138 -7.20 3.89 -7.06
N TRP A 139 -6.65 4.89 -6.39
CA TRP A 139 -5.30 4.91 -5.86
C TRP A 139 -5.36 4.85 -4.33
N ILE A 140 -4.77 3.82 -3.75
CA ILE A 140 -4.78 3.58 -2.32
C ILE A 140 -3.34 3.65 -1.80
N THR A 141 -3.09 4.58 -0.89
CA THR A 141 -1.81 4.68 -0.20
C THR A 141 -1.91 4.06 1.18
N MET A 142 -1.04 3.11 1.48
CA MET A 142 -0.90 2.60 2.84
C MET A 142 -0.20 3.64 3.71
N GLY A 143 -1.01 4.42 4.40
CA GLY A 143 -0.58 5.43 5.36
C GLY A 143 -0.34 4.85 6.75
N SER A 144 -0.27 5.73 7.72
CA SER A 144 -0.11 5.38 9.14
C SER A 144 -0.46 6.58 10.02
N VAL A 145 -1.02 6.34 11.18
CA VAL A 145 -1.18 7.38 12.22
C VAL A 145 0.18 7.98 12.63
N ALA A 146 1.29 7.28 12.40
CA ALA A 146 2.63 7.82 12.59
C ALA A 146 2.93 9.06 11.72
N GLY A 147 2.23 9.23 10.60
CA GLY A 147 2.36 10.38 9.70
C GLY A 147 1.43 11.55 10.02
N LYS A 148 0.63 11.48 11.09
CA LYS A 148 -0.24 12.58 11.52
C LYS A 148 0.60 13.77 11.98
N LEU A 149 0.22 14.98 11.61
CA LEU A 149 0.81 16.22 12.11
C LEU A 149 0.14 16.65 13.42
N GLU A 150 -1.16 16.40 13.51
CA GLU A 150 -1.94 16.52 14.73
C GLU A 150 -1.92 15.18 15.49
N GLU A 151 -2.03 15.18 16.80
CA GLU A 151 -2.14 13.96 17.62
C GLU A 151 -1.05 12.91 17.30
N GLN A 152 0.20 13.36 17.22
CA GLN A 152 1.32 12.45 16.94
C GLN A 152 1.44 11.38 18.03
N PRO A 153 1.66 10.11 17.69
CA PRO A 153 1.93 9.08 18.67
C PRO A 153 3.17 9.42 19.52
N ASP A 154 3.08 9.25 20.84
CA ASP A 154 4.20 9.48 21.75
C ASP A 154 5.22 8.34 21.70
N VAL A 155 5.85 8.20 20.53
CA VAL A 155 6.91 7.20 20.28
C VAL A 155 7.99 7.78 19.38
N ALA A 156 9.22 7.38 19.65
CA ALA A 156 10.33 7.68 18.75
C ALA A 156 10.16 6.87 17.46
N ASN A 157 9.86 7.54 16.35
CA ASN A 157 9.65 6.91 15.04
C ASN A 157 9.95 7.83 13.86
N THR A 158 10.80 8.83 14.08
CA THR A 158 11.01 9.95 13.14
C THR A 158 11.35 9.50 11.72
N ALA A 159 12.21 8.49 11.57
CA ALA A 159 12.62 8.00 10.26
C ALA A 159 11.45 7.47 9.42
N TYR A 160 10.45 6.85 10.08
CA TYR A 160 9.25 6.30 9.45
C TYR A 160 8.12 7.33 9.33
N ALA A 161 7.95 8.18 10.33
CA ALA A 161 6.86 9.18 10.38
C ALA A 161 6.96 10.20 9.25
N ILE A 162 8.17 10.71 8.97
CA ILE A 162 8.41 11.72 7.92
C ILE A 162 7.90 11.26 6.54
N PRO A 163 8.33 10.12 5.97
CA PRO A 163 7.79 9.67 4.69
C PRO A 163 6.29 9.36 4.76
N LYS A 164 5.74 8.90 5.89
CA LYS A 164 4.29 8.67 6.01
C LYS A 164 3.50 9.98 5.98
N ALA A 165 3.96 11.04 6.65
CA ALA A 165 3.38 12.37 6.51
C ALA A 165 3.44 12.88 5.05
N ALA A 166 4.58 12.68 4.40
CA ALA A 166 4.78 13.09 3.01
C ALA A 166 3.84 12.35 2.04
N VAL A 167 3.64 11.03 2.18
CA VAL A 167 2.71 10.30 1.29
C VAL A 167 1.25 10.63 1.56
N HIS A 168 0.88 11.04 2.77
CA HIS A 168 -0.44 11.59 3.05
C HIS A 168 -0.66 12.86 2.19
N TRP A 169 0.27 13.79 2.23
CA TRP A 169 0.22 15.00 1.42
C TRP A 169 0.16 14.67 -0.08
N VAL A 170 1.05 13.79 -0.56
CA VAL A 170 1.09 13.36 -1.98
C VAL A 170 -0.24 12.76 -2.40
N THR A 171 -0.84 11.89 -1.60
CA THR A 171 -2.12 11.23 -1.95
C THR A 171 -3.27 12.23 -2.01
N LYS A 172 -3.33 13.15 -1.05
CA LYS A 172 -4.30 14.24 -1.06
C LYS A 172 -4.13 15.11 -2.31
N ARG A 173 -2.88 15.41 -2.70
CA ARG A 173 -2.55 16.18 -3.89
C ARG A 173 -2.93 15.45 -5.18
N ILE A 174 -2.65 14.16 -5.30
CA ILE A 174 -3.10 13.31 -6.41
C ILE A 174 -4.63 13.42 -6.57
N ASN A 175 -5.37 13.30 -5.47
CA ASN A 175 -6.83 13.42 -5.54
C ASN A 175 -7.31 14.80 -6.01
N GLN A 176 -6.58 15.86 -5.70
CA GLN A 176 -6.92 17.22 -6.13
C GLN A 176 -6.57 17.49 -7.59
N GLU A 177 -5.50 16.91 -8.10
CA GLU A 177 -5.03 17.11 -9.47
C GLU A 177 -5.82 16.30 -10.49
N GLU A 178 -6.37 15.14 -10.07
CA GLU A 178 -7.00 14.18 -10.98
C GLU A 178 -8.49 14.00 -10.64
N ASP A 179 -9.36 14.72 -11.32
CA ASP A 179 -10.82 14.67 -11.08
C ASP A 179 -11.44 13.30 -11.33
N TRP A 180 -10.82 12.50 -12.19
CA TRP A 180 -11.25 11.16 -12.59
C TRP A 180 -10.78 10.06 -11.63
N LEU A 181 -9.84 10.33 -10.73
CA LEU A 181 -9.19 9.34 -9.86
C LEU A 181 -9.63 9.52 -8.40
N THR A 182 -10.10 8.46 -7.77
CA THR A 182 -10.31 8.43 -6.32
C THR A 182 -9.01 8.03 -5.63
N ALA A 183 -8.35 8.96 -4.94
CA ALA A 183 -7.15 8.68 -4.16
C ALA A 183 -7.42 8.84 -2.67
N ILE A 184 -7.11 7.81 -1.87
CA ILE A 184 -7.32 7.77 -0.42
C ILE A 184 -6.10 7.25 0.32
N VAL A 185 -5.95 7.65 1.57
CA VAL A 185 -4.97 7.11 2.51
C VAL A 185 -5.67 6.15 3.47
N LEU A 186 -5.08 4.97 3.71
CA LEU A 186 -5.60 4.00 4.67
C LEU A 186 -4.58 3.72 5.78
N HIS A 187 -5.02 3.81 7.03
CA HIS A 187 -4.30 3.29 8.19
C HIS A 187 -4.78 1.88 8.50
N PRO A 188 -3.89 0.88 8.49
CA PRO A 188 -4.29 -0.51 8.67
C PRO A 188 -4.56 -0.90 10.13
N GLY A 189 -4.39 0.02 11.09
CA GLY A 189 -4.37 -0.31 12.52
C GLY A 189 -3.00 -0.81 12.99
N TRP A 190 -2.96 -1.21 14.25
CA TRP A 190 -1.78 -1.80 14.88
C TRP A 190 -1.82 -3.32 14.72
N VAL A 191 -1.31 -3.80 13.58
CA VAL A 191 -1.41 -5.21 13.16
C VAL A 191 -0.12 -5.97 13.47
N LEU A 192 -0.24 -7.15 14.08
CA LEU A 192 0.88 -8.06 14.36
C LEU A 192 1.40 -8.72 13.07
N THR A 193 2.17 -7.95 12.32
CA THR A 193 2.99 -8.41 11.19
C THR A 193 4.46 -8.43 11.60
N ASP A 194 5.35 -8.94 10.73
CA ASP A 194 6.80 -8.84 10.97
C ASP A 194 7.24 -7.40 11.26
N MET A 195 6.66 -6.43 10.53
CA MET A 195 6.92 -5.00 10.73
C MET A 195 6.38 -4.52 12.08
N GLY A 196 5.16 -4.91 12.47
CA GLY A 196 4.58 -4.58 13.77
C GLY A 196 5.39 -5.14 14.93
N ILE A 197 5.83 -6.40 14.84
CA ILE A 197 6.70 -7.03 15.85
C ILE A 197 8.04 -6.29 15.96
N ALA A 198 8.65 -5.93 14.83
CA ALA A 198 9.89 -5.17 14.83
C ALA A 198 9.71 -3.77 15.44
N ALA A 199 8.60 -3.09 15.10
CA ALA A 199 8.26 -1.78 15.67
C ALA A 199 8.05 -1.84 17.19
N SER A 200 7.29 -2.84 17.68
CA SER A 200 7.12 -3.06 19.14
C SER A 200 8.48 -3.19 19.85
N LYS A 201 9.39 -4.01 19.31
CA LYS A 201 10.72 -4.20 19.88
C LYS A 201 11.57 -2.92 19.85
N GLY A 202 11.49 -2.16 18.77
CA GLY A 202 12.31 -0.96 18.58
C GLY A 202 11.82 0.28 19.33
N THR A 203 10.50 0.41 19.48
CA THR A 203 9.87 1.56 20.15
C THR A 203 9.54 1.32 21.61
N GLY A 204 9.55 0.06 22.08
CA GLY A 204 9.11 -0.32 23.41
C GLY A 204 7.59 -0.36 23.61
N ILE A 205 6.81 -0.18 22.55
CA ILE A 205 5.34 -0.31 22.61
C ILE A 205 5.00 -1.78 22.91
N SER A 206 4.13 -2.02 23.90
CA SER A 206 3.67 -3.38 24.23
C SER A 206 2.97 -4.02 23.03
N LEU A 207 3.21 -5.33 22.83
CA LEU A 207 2.49 -6.12 21.81
C LEU A 207 0.98 -6.15 22.05
N GLU A 208 0.52 -5.91 23.27
CA GLU A 208 -0.92 -5.82 23.59
C GLU A 208 -1.61 -4.65 22.88
N ASN A 209 -0.84 -3.61 22.51
CA ASN A 209 -1.38 -2.49 21.72
C ASN A 209 -1.59 -2.85 20.23
N PHE A 210 -1.00 -3.96 19.77
CA PHE A 210 -1.22 -4.50 18.43
C PHE A 210 -2.44 -5.42 18.44
N ASN A 211 -3.60 -4.84 18.70
CA ASN A 211 -4.87 -5.54 18.93
C ASN A 211 -5.71 -5.73 17.65
N THR A 212 -5.27 -5.17 16.53
CA THR A 212 -5.96 -5.36 15.24
C THR A 212 -5.51 -6.67 14.60
N SER A 213 -6.45 -7.57 14.34
CA SER A 213 -6.11 -8.79 13.59
C SER A 213 -5.79 -8.47 12.13
N LEU A 214 -4.96 -9.30 11.50
CA LEU A 214 -4.63 -9.15 10.07
C LEU A 214 -5.90 -9.26 9.21
N ASP A 215 -6.81 -10.15 9.60
CA ASP A 215 -8.04 -10.42 8.86
C ASP A 215 -9.00 -9.23 8.96
N ASP A 216 -9.29 -8.73 10.16
CA ASP A 216 -10.18 -7.59 10.36
C ASP A 216 -9.65 -6.35 9.62
N SER A 217 -8.35 -6.07 9.75
CA SER A 217 -7.69 -4.95 9.05
C SER A 217 -7.85 -5.07 7.53
N CYS A 218 -7.56 -6.25 6.97
CA CYS A 218 -7.66 -6.44 5.52
C CYS A 218 -9.11 -6.43 5.03
N ASP A 219 -10.06 -6.99 5.79
CA ASP A 219 -11.47 -6.97 5.43
C ASP A 219 -12.05 -5.56 5.44
N GLY A 220 -11.74 -4.78 6.48
CA GLY A 220 -12.15 -3.38 6.57
C GLY A 220 -11.56 -2.52 5.46
N MET A 221 -10.25 -2.65 5.19
CA MET A 221 -9.61 -1.90 4.09
C MET A 221 -10.20 -2.27 2.73
N VAL A 222 -10.46 -3.55 2.47
CA VAL A 222 -11.07 -3.99 1.20
C VAL A 222 -12.48 -3.44 1.08
N HIS A 223 -13.27 -3.45 2.15
CA HIS A 223 -14.60 -2.82 2.16
C HIS A 223 -14.51 -1.33 1.79
N LEU A 224 -13.61 -0.58 2.43
CA LEU A 224 -13.40 0.84 2.13
C LEU A 224 -12.99 1.08 0.67
N ILE A 225 -12.09 0.25 0.15
CA ILE A 225 -11.66 0.33 -1.27
C ILE A 225 -12.86 0.10 -2.18
N ASP A 226 -13.74 -0.84 -1.87
CA ASP A 226 -14.92 -1.14 -2.70
C ASP A 226 -15.89 0.05 -2.74
N VAL A 227 -16.21 0.62 -1.59
CA VAL A 227 -17.22 1.68 -1.47
C VAL A 227 -16.70 3.10 -1.75
N ALA A 228 -15.37 3.27 -1.83
CA ALA A 228 -14.77 4.58 -2.01
C ALA A 228 -15.17 5.22 -3.33
N THR A 229 -15.63 6.48 -3.23
CA THR A 229 -15.89 7.35 -4.37
C THR A 229 -15.11 8.65 -4.24
N LYS A 230 -14.96 9.34 -5.37
CA LYS A 230 -14.30 10.65 -5.42
C LYS A 230 -14.94 11.64 -4.46
N GLU A 231 -16.25 11.67 -4.42
CA GLU A 231 -17.04 12.63 -3.63
C GLU A 231 -17.01 12.33 -2.14
N SER A 232 -17.09 11.06 -1.78
CA SER A 232 -17.25 10.65 -0.38
C SER A 232 -15.92 10.48 0.35
N GLN A 233 -14.97 9.75 -0.24
CA GLN A 233 -13.70 9.39 0.41
C GLN A 233 -12.48 10.05 -0.23
N GLY A 234 -12.59 10.54 -1.47
CA GLY A 234 -11.46 11.11 -2.20
C GLY A 234 -10.71 12.19 -1.43
N GLY A 235 -9.38 12.07 -1.37
CA GLY A 235 -8.50 13.03 -0.71
C GLY A 235 -8.54 13.01 0.82
N LYS A 236 -9.05 11.91 1.42
CA LYS A 236 -9.18 11.77 2.87
C LYS A 236 -8.32 10.61 3.40
N PHE A 237 -8.13 10.64 4.71
CA PHE A 237 -7.41 9.62 5.47
C PHE A 237 -8.40 8.83 6.33
N PHE A 238 -8.36 7.50 6.26
CA PHE A 238 -9.26 6.62 7.01
C PHE A 238 -8.50 5.54 7.75
N SER A 239 -9.02 5.14 8.92
CA SER A 239 -8.67 3.88 9.55
C SER A 239 -9.27 2.70 8.76
N TRP A 240 -8.78 1.50 9.03
CA TRP A 240 -9.34 0.26 8.47
C TRP A 240 -10.82 0.04 8.87
N GLU A 241 -11.27 0.62 9.98
CA GLU A 241 -12.66 0.57 10.48
C GLU A 241 -13.60 1.50 9.70
N GLY A 242 -13.06 2.37 8.87
CA GLY A 242 -13.83 3.35 8.10
C GLY A 242 -13.97 4.70 8.80
N GLU A 243 -13.31 4.91 9.91
CA GLU A 243 -13.29 6.19 10.60
C GLU A 243 -12.35 7.16 9.87
N GLN A 244 -12.81 8.39 9.68
CA GLN A 244 -11.96 9.42 9.08
C GLN A 244 -10.97 9.94 10.13
N GLU A 245 -9.69 9.84 9.81
CA GLU A 245 -8.57 10.31 10.61
C GLU A 245 -8.26 11.79 10.34
N SER A 246 -7.67 12.46 11.34
CA SER A 246 -7.01 13.76 11.15
C SER A 246 -5.68 13.60 10.40
N TRP A 247 -5.21 14.69 9.79
CA TRP A 247 -3.93 14.69 9.05
C TRP A 247 -2.70 14.83 9.96
#